data_aadc7fe2aa7e13407f025958430400c6
#
_entry.id   aadc7fe2aa7e13407f025958430400c6
#
_cell.length_a   1.000
_cell.length_b   1.000
_cell.length_c   1.000
_cell.angle_alpha   90.00
_cell.angle_beta   90.00
_cell.angle_gamma   90.00
#
_symmetry.space_group_name_H-M   'P 1'
#
loop_
_entity.id
_entity.type
_entity.pdbx_description
1 polymer ?
#
loop_
_entity_poly.entity_id
_entity_poly.type
_entity_poly.pdbx_seq_one_letter_code
_entity_poly.pdbx_strand_id
1 'polypeptide(L)'
;MSEWIDVGAVDDVPALGSRVVQAPGGNIAVFKATDGTLFALRDRCPHKGGPLSQGIVHDHSVTCPLHNWVISLATGEAQGADRGCAHRIPLRVEGERILLAISALLAHVA
;
A
#
# COMPACT_ATOMS: atom_id res chain seq x y z
N MET A 1 -18.95 -3.20 -11.80
CA MET A 1 -18.87 -2.01 -10.92
C MET A 1 -17.96 -2.26 -9.76
N SER A 2 -17.14 -1.28 -9.47
CA SER A 2 -16.30 -1.36 -8.28
C SER A 2 -17.08 -0.91 -7.07
N GLU A 3 -16.98 -1.66 -5.99
CA GLU A 3 -17.50 -1.24 -4.70
C GLU A 3 -16.33 -0.74 -3.85
N TRP A 4 -16.59 0.27 -3.05
CA TRP A 4 -15.59 0.87 -2.21
C TRP A 4 -15.86 0.54 -0.74
N ILE A 5 -14.81 0.12 -0.04
CA ILE A 5 -14.89 -0.23 1.38
C ILE A 5 -14.22 0.88 2.17
N ASP A 6 -14.93 1.44 3.16
CA ASP A 6 -14.36 2.39 4.12
C ASP A 6 -13.45 1.62 5.08
N VAL A 7 -12.17 1.96 5.11
CA VAL A 7 -11.19 1.25 5.94
C VAL A 7 -10.60 2.12 7.06
N GLY A 8 -11.10 3.34 7.22
CA GLY A 8 -10.67 4.19 8.31
C GLY A 8 -10.55 5.64 7.91
N ALA A 9 -10.05 6.44 8.84
CA ALA A 9 -9.84 7.86 8.63
C ALA A 9 -8.44 8.14 8.09
N VAL A 10 -8.31 9.24 7.34
CA VAL A 10 -7.00 9.70 6.85
C VAL A 10 -6.02 9.88 8.02
N ASP A 11 -6.51 10.41 9.14
CA ASP A 11 -5.67 10.65 10.31
C ASP A 11 -5.22 9.37 11.03
N ASP A 12 -5.81 8.23 10.69
CA ASP A 12 -5.38 6.94 11.24
C ASP A 12 -4.05 6.47 10.66
N VAL A 13 -3.62 7.07 9.55
CA VAL A 13 -2.34 6.74 8.92
C VAL A 13 -1.32 7.81 9.33
N PRO A 14 -0.25 7.44 10.05
CA PRO A 14 0.75 8.43 10.46
C PRO A 14 1.52 8.98 9.27
N ALA A 15 1.99 10.23 9.39
CA ALA A 15 2.82 10.83 8.36
C ALA A 15 4.09 10.00 8.17
N LEU A 16 4.45 9.75 6.91
CA LEU A 16 5.60 8.90 6.55
C LEU A 16 5.52 7.51 7.16
N GLY A 17 4.30 7.04 7.42
CA GLY A 17 4.05 5.75 8.03
C GLY A 17 3.01 4.97 7.27
N SER A 18 2.46 3.96 7.94
CA SER A 18 1.49 3.09 7.33
C SER A 18 0.49 2.56 8.34
N ARG A 19 -0.61 2.04 7.81
CA ARG A 19 -1.59 1.30 8.60
C ARG A 19 -1.92 0.02 7.84
N VAL A 20 -2.00 -1.10 8.55
CA VAL A 20 -2.33 -2.39 7.96
C VAL A 20 -3.84 -2.62 8.05
N VAL A 21 -4.44 -3.02 6.94
CA VAL A 21 -5.85 -3.39 6.84
C VAL A 21 -5.91 -4.87 6.48
N GLN A 22 -6.63 -5.64 7.28
CA GLN A 22 -6.85 -7.05 6.97
C GLN A 22 -7.88 -7.16 5.86
N ALA A 23 -7.57 -7.98 4.84
CA ALA A 23 -8.41 -8.12 3.67
C ALA A 23 -8.35 -9.54 3.10
N PRO A 24 -9.34 -9.95 2.30
CA PRO A 24 -9.27 -11.22 1.61
C PRO A 24 -8.00 -11.34 0.78
N GLY A 25 -7.32 -12.47 0.86
CA GLY A 25 -6.11 -12.72 0.11
C GLY A 25 -4.84 -12.16 0.74
N GLY A 26 -4.94 -11.45 1.86
CA GLY A 26 -3.79 -10.93 2.59
C GLY A 26 -3.97 -9.49 3.04
N ASN A 27 -3.04 -9.03 3.85
CA ASN A 27 -3.09 -7.68 4.38
C ASN A 27 -2.80 -6.63 3.32
N ILE A 28 -3.35 -5.44 3.53
CA ILE A 28 -3.09 -4.27 2.69
C ILE A 28 -2.44 -3.22 3.58
N ALA A 29 -1.37 -2.62 3.09
CA ALA A 29 -0.74 -1.49 3.77
C ALA A 29 -1.19 -0.20 3.11
N VAL A 30 -1.68 0.73 3.92
CA VAL A 30 -2.02 2.08 3.47
C VAL A 30 -0.90 3.00 3.94
N PHE A 31 -0.25 3.68 3.02
CA PHE A 31 0.91 4.53 3.30
C PHE A 31 0.56 6.00 3.13
N LYS A 32 1.21 6.84 3.91
CA LYS A 32 1.11 8.29 3.75
C LYS A 32 2.48 8.83 3.34
N ALA A 33 2.57 9.36 2.13
CA ALA A 33 3.81 9.90 1.59
C ALA A 33 4.17 11.26 2.20
N THR A 34 5.34 11.77 1.83
CA THR A 34 5.89 13.01 2.35
C THR A 34 4.93 14.20 2.20
N ASP A 35 4.21 14.26 1.10
CA ASP A 35 3.26 15.36 0.82
C ASP A 35 1.84 15.08 1.33
N GLY A 36 1.65 13.98 2.07
CA GLY A 36 0.34 13.59 2.59
C GLY A 36 -0.49 12.73 1.65
N THR A 37 0.00 12.45 0.45
CA THR A 37 -0.71 11.58 -0.49
C THR A 37 -0.78 10.16 0.06
N LEU A 38 -1.95 9.52 -0.09
CA LEU A 38 -2.18 8.16 0.40
C LEU A 38 -2.09 7.15 -0.74
N PHE A 39 -1.49 6.01 -0.43
CA PHE A 39 -1.36 4.89 -1.37
C PHE A 39 -1.67 3.59 -0.65
N ALA A 40 -2.13 2.58 -1.38
CA ALA A 40 -2.40 1.26 -0.82
C ALA A 40 -1.76 0.19 -1.70
N LEU A 41 -1.02 -0.71 -1.05
CA LEU A 41 -0.40 -1.87 -1.69
C LEU A 41 -0.69 -3.11 -0.85
N ARG A 42 -0.67 -4.28 -1.48
CA ARG A 42 -0.60 -5.51 -0.70
C ARG A 42 0.64 -5.44 0.20
N ASP A 43 0.47 -5.81 1.47
CA ASP A 43 1.55 -5.71 2.47
C ASP A 43 2.53 -6.86 2.30
N ARG A 44 3.14 -6.90 1.12
CA ARG A 44 4.05 -7.97 0.75
C ARG A 44 5.08 -7.47 -0.26
N CYS A 45 6.34 -7.55 0.12
CA CYS A 45 7.42 -7.19 -0.79
C CYS A 45 7.52 -8.22 -1.93
N PRO A 46 7.61 -7.79 -3.18
CA PRO A 46 7.72 -8.73 -4.32
C PRO A 46 8.97 -9.59 -4.28
N HIS A 47 10.00 -9.18 -3.54
CA HIS A 47 11.25 -9.94 -3.43
C HIS A 47 11.13 -11.16 -2.51
N LYS A 48 10.82 -10.93 -1.23
CA LYS A 48 10.82 -11.99 -0.22
C LYS A 48 9.51 -12.10 0.56
N GLY A 49 8.51 -11.35 0.18
CA GLY A 49 7.23 -11.38 0.87
C GLY A 49 7.23 -10.69 2.23
N GLY A 50 8.26 -9.90 2.52
CA GLY A 50 8.31 -9.15 3.77
C GLY A 50 7.23 -8.08 3.85
N PRO A 51 6.84 -7.65 5.08
CA PRO A 51 5.78 -6.67 5.25
C PRO A 51 6.25 -5.27 4.87
N LEU A 52 5.73 -4.75 3.76
CA LEU A 52 6.06 -3.40 3.30
C LEU A 52 5.64 -2.34 4.32
N SER A 53 4.60 -2.63 5.12
CA SER A 53 4.13 -1.71 6.16
C SER A 53 5.18 -1.40 7.22
N GLN A 54 6.19 -2.25 7.37
CA GLN A 54 7.29 -2.03 8.31
C GLN A 54 8.48 -1.35 7.64
N GLY A 55 8.37 -1.01 6.37
CA GLY A 55 9.42 -0.32 5.66
C GLY A 55 9.45 1.18 5.95
N ILE A 56 10.43 1.85 5.36
CA ILE A 56 10.62 3.29 5.52
C ILE A 56 9.99 4.01 4.34
N VAL A 57 9.00 4.87 4.62
CA VAL A 57 8.35 5.68 3.59
C VAL A 57 9.18 6.93 3.35
N HIS A 58 9.47 7.22 2.08
CA HIS A 58 10.19 8.42 1.69
C HIS A 58 9.69 8.85 0.31
N ASP A 59 9.43 10.14 0.13
CA ASP A 59 8.79 10.67 -1.06
C ASP A 59 7.52 9.86 -1.38
N HIS A 60 7.39 9.31 -2.57
CA HIS A 60 6.30 8.42 -2.95
C HIS A 60 6.79 6.97 -3.09
N SER A 61 7.66 6.56 -2.17
CA SER A 61 8.26 5.22 -2.20
C SER A 61 8.33 4.64 -0.79
N VAL A 62 8.53 3.33 -0.72
CA VAL A 62 8.80 2.63 0.54
C VAL A 62 10.00 1.71 0.34
N THR A 63 10.92 1.72 1.31
CA THR A 63 12.06 0.81 1.32
C THR A 63 11.70 -0.41 2.15
N CYS A 64 11.69 -1.58 1.52
CA CYS A 64 11.40 -2.84 2.19
C CYS A 64 12.45 -3.13 3.26
N PRO A 65 12.04 -3.60 4.46
CA PRO A 65 13.01 -3.91 5.52
C PRO A 65 13.90 -5.09 5.20
N LEU A 66 13.51 -5.91 4.21
CA LEU A 66 14.32 -7.03 3.75
C LEU A 66 15.09 -6.62 2.50
N HIS A 67 16.41 -6.56 2.58
CA HIS A 67 17.30 -6.28 1.45
C HIS A 67 17.16 -4.89 0.82
N ASN A 68 16.47 -3.96 1.49
CA ASN A 68 16.40 -2.55 1.10
C ASN A 68 15.86 -2.30 -0.32
N TRP A 69 14.95 -3.15 -0.80
CA TRP A 69 14.28 -2.87 -2.05
C TRP A 69 13.40 -1.63 -1.92
N VAL A 70 13.50 -0.73 -2.89
CA VAL A 70 12.67 0.48 -2.94
C VAL A 70 11.51 0.23 -3.89
N ILE A 71 10.29 0.40 -3.38
CA ILE A 71 9.07 0.16 -4.15
C ILE A 71 8.34 1.49 -4.32
N SER A 72 7.96 1.81 -5.56
CA SER A 72 7.14 2.99 -5.82
C SER A 72 5.74 2.78 -5.25
N LEU A 73 5.26 3.70 -4.41
CA LEU A 73 3.90 3.64 -3.89
C LEU A 73 2.88 3.93 -4.99
N ALA A 74 3.25 4.75 -5.96
CA ALA A 74 2.34 5.14 -7.03
C ALA A 74 2.10 4.01 -8.04
N THR A 75 3.11 3.18 -8.31
CA THR A 75 3.02 2.12 -9.32
C THR A 75 3.11 0.72 -8.74
N GLY A 76 3.68 0.55 -7.56
CA GLY A 76 3.97 -0.74 -6.96
C GLY A 76 5.24 -1.39 -7.49
N GLU A 77 5.93 -0.76 -8.41
CA GLU A 77 7.11 -1.35 -9.06
C GLU A 77 8.38 -1.15 -8.25
N ALA A 78 9.25 -2.16 -8.26
CA ALA A 78 10.58 -2.04 -7.68
C ALA A 78 11.41 -1.05 -8.48
N GLN A 79 12.19 -0.23 -7.78
CA GLN A 79 13.03 0.80 -8.38
C GLN A 79 14.45 0.29 -8.61
N GLY A 80 15.15 0.95 -9.53
CA GLY A 80 16.55 0.64 -9.79
C GLY A 80 16.74 -0.65 -10.55
N ALA A 81 17.72 -1.46 -10.10
CA ALA A 81 18.06 -2.72 -10.77
C ALA A 81 17.15 -3.88 -10.38
N ASP A 82 16.33 -3.70 -9.36
CA ASP A 82 15.43 -4.74 -8.86
C ASP A 82 14.25 -4.91 -9.79
N ARG A 83 13.67 -6.11 -9.78
CA ARG A 83 12.50 -6.42 -10.61
C ARG A 83 11.41 -7.02 -9.77
N GLY A 84 10.21 -6.55 -9.96
CA GLY A 84 9.05 -7.03 -9.25
C GLY A 84 8.05 -5.92 -9.04
N CYS A 85 6.85 -6.30 -8.67
CA CYS A 85 5.76 -5.36 -8.50
C CYS A 85 4.90 -5.79 -7.32
N ALA A 86 4.74 -4.90 -6.35
CA ALA A 86 3.76 -5.08 -5.29
C ALA A 86 2.39 -4.73 -5.85
N HIS A 87 1.37 -5.50 -5.49
CA HIS A 87 0.04 -5.25 -6.04
C HIS A 87 -0.56 -3.97 -5.46
N ARG A 88 -0.90 -3.05 -6.33
CA ARG A 88 -1.51 -1.78 -5.96
C ARG A 88 -3.02 -1.91 -5.82
N ILE A 89 -3.57 -1.34 -4.76
CA ILE A 89 -5.01 -1.32 -4.51
C ILE A 89 -5.52 0.09 -4.78
N PRO A 90 -6.53 0.27 -5.65
CA PRO A 90 -7.10 1.59 -5.87
C PRO A 90 -7.65 2.18 -4.57
N LEU A 91 -7.29 3.44 -4.32
CA LEU A 91 -7.65 4.14 -3.09
C LEU A 91 -8.26 5.48 -3.46
N ARG A 92 -9.28 5.88 -2.73
CA ARG A 92 -9.84 7.24 -2.84
C ARG A 92 -10.11 7.78 -1.45
N VAL A 93 -10.11 9.08 -1.34
CA VAL A 93 -10.43 9.78 -0.09
C VAL A 93 -11.72 10.55 -0.30
N GLU A 94 -12.68 10.35 0.60
CA GLU A 94 -13.92 11.12 0.61
C GLU A 94 -14.05 11.78 1.97
N GLY A 95 -13.95 13.12 2.00
CA GLY A 95 -13.87 13.84 3.26
C GLY A 95 -12.63 13.43 4.00
N GLU A 96 -12.78 12.81 5.17
CA GLU A 96 -11.67 12.33 5.98
C GLU A 96 -11.59 10.80 6.01
N ARG A 97 -12.34 10.12 5.12
CA ARG A 97 -12.39 8.66 5.09
C ARG A 97 -11.60 8.10 3.92
N ILE A 98 -10.95 6.97 4.17
CA ILE A 98 -10.19 6.24 3.15
C ILE A 98 -11.06 5.09 2.64
N LEU A 99 -11.19 5.00 1.32
CA LEU A 99 -11.94 3.93 0.68
C LEU A 99 -11.01 3.13 -0.23
N LEU A 100 -11.14 1.80 -0.17
CA LEU A 100 -10.39 0.89 -1.04
C LEU A 100 -11.36 0.15 -1.96
N ALA A 101 -10.94 -0.10 -3.20
CA ALA A 101 -11.77 -0.79 -4.17
C ALA A 101 -11.88 -2.28 -3.85
N ILE A 102 -13.07 -2.74 -3.51
CA ILE A 102 -13.30 -4.14 -3.12
C ILE A 102 -13.03 -5.11 -4.27
N SER A 103 -13.29 -4.71 -5.50
CA SER A 103 -13.05 -5.58 -6.65
C SER A 103 -11.57 -5.92 -6.80
N ALA A 104 -10.68 -4.97 -6.52
CA ALA A 104 -9.25 -5.21 -6.54
C ALA A 104 -8.82 -6.14 -5.40
N LEU A 105 -9.48 -6.06 -4.24
CA LEU A 105 -9.21 -6.95 -3.11
C LEU A 105 -9.57 -8.38 -3.47
N LEU A 106 -10.74 -8.58 -4.06
CA LEU A 106 -11.22 -9.91 -4.43
C LEU A 106 -10.38 -10.55 -5.53
N ALA A 107 -9.78 -9.77 -6.40
CA ALA A 107 -8.93 -10.27 -7.48
C ALA A 107 -7.70 -11.03 -6.98
N HIS A 108 -7.34 -10.89 -5.70
CA HIS A 108 -6.19 -11.52 -5.10
C HIS A 108 -6.54 -12.68 -4.17
N VAL A 109 -7.78 -13.11 -4.16
CA VAL A 109 -8.23 -14.21 -3.32
C VAL A 109 -7.92 -15.57 -3.96
N ALA A 110 -7.84 -15.61 -5.25
CA ALA A 110 -7.65 -16.87 -5.98
C ALA A 110 -6.30 -17.54 -5.70
#